data_5a4046f500f68d5ca10bca22873a9c2b
#
_entry.id   5a4046f500f68d5ca10bca22873a9c2b
#
_cell.length_a   1.000
_cell.length_b   1.000
_cell.length_c   1.000
_cell.angle_alpha   90.00
_cell.angle_beta   90.00
_cell.angle_gamma   90.00
#
_symmetry.space_group_name_H-M   'P 1'
#
loop_
_entity.id
_entity.type
_entity.pdbx_description
1 polymer ?
#
loop_
_entity_poly.entity_id
_entity_poly.type
_entity_poly.pdbx_seq_one_letter_code
_entity_poly.pdbx_strand_id
1 'polypeptide(L)'
;DNINNSVGMNMTHKFGKKFSLTGSMNYNLNRNGNISSMYQEQYLTAGNQYSASTNEGNSKSRSFNSNIMGSWEVDKRTRIHFNGGFSFSPNRNESNSQNASFDAPPNVNHESLFDDFESISQDIKVNRSENRSRSEGQSNRYNWMMGIMRRLNEKGTTLGLNIQSSDSWGDNESFSLSKTTYFRLKDKQGNDSLLYRNQYLKSPQKNNSWRVGINFTQPIGKKMHFRAAYNWNTHYERDNRDTYELSSLAKSDVFGELPPDYETGYVDSLSNRSHSRTNGHDLNVGFNYSDDTWMVNASLGITPQR
;
A
#
# COMPACT_ATOMS: atom_id res chain seq x y z
N ASP A 1 -13.27 -15.66 -12.74
CA ASP A 1 -13.81 -16.23 -11.49
C ASP A 1 -13.32 -15.45 -10.29
N ASN A 2 -14.25 -15.00 -9.46
CA ASN A 2 -13.92 -14.28 -8.23
C ASN A 2 -14.25 -15.18 -7.04
N ILE A 3 -13.27 -15.42 -6.19
CA ILE A 3 -13.41 -16.19 -4.95
C ILE A 3 -13.02 -15.31 -3.78
N ASN A 4 -13.93 -15.16 -2.85
CA ASN A 4 -13.68 -14.45 -1.61
C ASN A 4 -14.10 -15.33 -0.42
N ASN A 5 -13.12 -15.81 0.34
CA ASN A 5 -13.33 -16.61 1.53
C ASN A 5 -12.80 -15.87 2.74
N SER A 6 -13.60 -15.79 3.79
CA SER A 6 -13.19 -15.22 5.06
C SER A 6 -13.57 -16.10 6.23
N VAL A 7 -12.68 -16.20 7.20
CA VAL A 7 -12.92 -16.86 8.48
C VAL A 7 -12.47 -15.92 9.57
N GLY A 8 -13.35 -15.67 10.53
CA GLY A 8 -13.06 -14.80 11.66
C GLY A 8 -13.45 -15.44 12.99
N MET A 9 -12.71 -15.10 14.02
CA MET A 9 -12.96 -15.49 15.40
C MET A 9 -12.83 -14.27 16.30
N ASN A 10 -13.79 -14.10 17.18
CA ASN A 10 -13.77 -13.07 18.22
C ASN A 10 -13.98 -13.72 19.58
N MET A 11 -13.21 -13.28 20.57
CA MET A 11 -13.33 -13.74 21.94
C MET A 11 -13.27 -12.54 22.87
N THR A 12 -14.16 -12.51 23.84
CA THR A 12 -14.12 -11.53 24.93
C THR A 12 -14.23 -12.28 26.25
N HIS A 13 -13.31 -11.99 27.16
CA HIS A 13 -13.32 -12.55 28.49
C HIS A 13 -13.11 -11.47 29.56
N LYS A 14 -13.90 -11.57 30.64
CA LYS A 14 -13.79 -10.69 31.81
C LYS A 14 -13.23 -11.48 32.99
N PHE A 15 -12.07 -11.10 33.47
CA PHE A 15 -11.44 -11.65 34.65
C PHE A 15 -11.89 -10.85 35.88
N GLY A 16 -12.97 -11.29 36.50
CA GLY A 16 -13.62 -10.53 37.57
C GLY A 16 -14.21 -9.22 37.06
N LYS A 17 -14.20 -8.18 37.95
CA LYS A 17 -14.77 -6.85 37.66
C LYS A 17 -13.76 -5.85 37.12
N LYS A 18 -12.47 -6.17 37.17
CA LYS A 18 -11.39 -5.20 36.94
C LYS A 18 -10.60 -5.37 35.65
N PHE A 19 -10.63 -6.54 35.04
CA PHE A 19 -9.86 -6.81 33.84
C PHE A 19 -10.73 -7.42 32.74
N SER A 20 -10.67 -6.84 31.56
CA SER A 20 -11.31 -7.38 30.37
C SER A 20 -10.29 -7.53 29.25
N LEU A 21 -10.41 -8.62 28.50
CA LEU A 21 -9.58 -8.95 27.35
C LEU A 21 -10.48 -9.29 26.18
N THR A 22 -10.23 -8.68 25.04
CA THR A 22 -10.89 -8.99 23.76
C THR A 22 -9.81 -9.33 22.75
N GLY A 23 -9.99 -10.44 22.04
CA GLY A 23 -9.14 -10.85 20.93
C GLY A 23 -9.97 -11.09 19.69
N SER A 24 -9.43 -10.74 18.54
CA SER A 24 -10.01 -11.06 17.25
C SER A 24 -8.94 -11.57 16.29
N MET A 25 -9.31 -12.53 15.45
CA MET A 25 -8.51 -13.03 14.36
C MET A 25 -9.37 -13.12 13.12
N ASN A 26 -8.79 -12.76 11.97
CA ASN A 26 -9.48 -12.82 10.69
C ASN A 26 -8.51 -13.29 9.63
N TYR A 27 -8.91 -14.27 8.85
CA TYR A 27 -8.20 -14.74 7.67
C TYR A 27 -9.07 -14.54 6.44
N ASN A 28 -8.52 -13.89 5.41
CA ASN A 28 -9.19 -13.68 4.14
C ASN A 28 -8.33 -14.24 3.01
N LEU A 29 -8.99 -14.87 2.06
CA LEU A 29 -8.43 -15.30 0.79
C LEU A 29 -9.26 -14.71 -0.34
N ASN A 30 -8.62 -13.89 -1.17
CA ASN A 30 -9.22 -13.32 -2.38
C ASN A 30 -8.49 -13.84 -3.61
N ARG A 31 -9.24 -14.28 -4.60
CA ARG A 31 -8.76 -14.55 -5.95
C ARG A 31 -9.69 -13.85 -6.92
N ASN A 32 -9.13 -13.03 -7.77
CA ASN A 32 -9.86 -12.32 -8.80
C ASN A 32 -9.20 -12.58 -10.14
N GLY A 33 -10.00 -13.00 -11.13
CA GLY A 33 -9.61 -13.05 -12.51
C GLY A 33 -10.50 -12.10 -13.31
N ASN A 34 -9.90 -11.28 -14.14
CA ASN A 34 -10.63 -10.41 -15.06
C ASN A 34 -10.04 -10.51 -16.46
N ILE A 35 -10.93 -10.49 -17.44
CA ILE A 35 -10.59 -10.33 -18.85
C ILE A 35 -11.38 -9.13 -19.33
N SER A 36 -10.71 -8.21 -20.00
CA SER A 36 -11.35 -7.06 -20.63
C SER A 36 -10.81 -6.85 -22.03
N SER A 37 -11.69 -6.54 -22.96
CA SER A 37 -11.34 -6.15 -24.32
C SER A 37 -12.02 -4.83 -24.64
N MET A 38 -11.32 -3.96 -25.33
CA MET A 38 -11.83 -2.66 -25.75
C MET A 38 -11.39 -2.39 -27.18
N TYR A 39 -12.32 -1.92 -27.99
CA TYR A 39 -12.05 -1.32 -29.28
C TYR A 39 -12.54 0.12 -29.25
N GLN A 40 -11.73 1.06 -29.72
CA GLN A 40 -12.02 2.49 -29.69
C GLN A 40 -11.70 3.13 -31.03
N GLU A 41 -12.58 3.98 -31.49
CA GLU A 41 -12.36 4.93 -32.58
C GLU A 41 -12.27 6.33 -31.98
N GLN A 42 -11.22 7.05 -32.30
CA GLN A 42 -11.00 8.42 -31.88
C GLN A 42 -11.01 9.35 -33.09
N TYR A 43 -11.93 10.31 -33.09
CA TYR A 43 -12.07 11.31 -34.13
C TYR A 43 -11.14 12.48 -33.88
N LEU A 44 -10.12 12.64 -34.69
CA LEU A 44 -9.14 13.70 -34.62
C LEU A 44 -9.21 14.60 -35.86
N THR A 45 -8.81 15.86 -35.74
CA THR A 45 -8.75 16.79 -36.87
C THR A 45 -7.78 16.36 -37.97
N ALA A 46 -6.76 15.58 -37.62
CA ALA A 46 -5.74 15.06 -38.53
C ALA A 46 -6.08 13.69 -39.16
N GLY A 47 -7.24 13.11 -38.81
CA GLY A 47 -7.68 11.78 -39.24
C GLY A 47 -8.07 10.91 -38.07
N ASN A 48 -8.95 9.94 -38.32
CA ASN A 48 -9.38 9.03 -37.26
C ASN A 48 -8.26 8.08 -36.85
N GLN A 49 -8.21 7.74 -35.56
CA GLN A 49 -7.32 6.73 -35.03
C GLN A 49 -8.14 5.60 -34.42
N TYR A 50 -7.72 4.38 -34.69
CA TYR A 50 -8.36 3.17 -34.19
C TYR A 50 -7.41 2.46 -33.24
N SER A 51 -7.93 1.98 -32.12
CA SER A 51 -7.14 1.23 -31.15
C SER A 51 -7.91 0.06 -30.58
N ALA A 52 -7.20 -1.01 -30.34
CA ALA A 52 -7.72 -2.19 -29.67
C ALA A 52 -6.82 -2.53 -28.48
N SER A 53 -7.43 -3.00 -27.42
CA SER A 53 -6.71 -3.53 -26.27
C SER A 53 -7.41 -4.75 -25.70
N THR A 54 -6.62 -5.69 -25.20
CA THR A 54 -7.09 -6.77 -24.35
C THR A 54 -6.21 -6.86 -23.13
N ASN A 55 -6.82 -7.15 -22.00
CA ASN A 55 -6.11 -7.33 -20.75
C ASN A 55 -6.69 -8.52 -19.99
N GLU A 56 -5.83 -9.44 -19.60
CA GLU A 56 -6.13 -10.55 -18.71
C GLU A 56 -5.35 -10.35 -17.42
N GLY A 57 -6.06 -10.30 -16.29
CA GLY A 57 -5.48 -10.09 -14.98
C GLY A 57 -5.89 -11.19 -14.01
N ASN A 58 -4.93 -11.69 -13.24
CA ASN A 58 -5.14 -12.62 -12.15
C ASN A 58 -4.51 -12.07 -10.87
N SER A 59 -5.31 -11.96 -9.83
CA SER A 59 -4.87 -11.49 -8.52
C SER A 59 -5.19 -12.52 -7.45
N LYS A 60 -4.22 -12.80 -6.61
CA LYS A 60 -4.39 -13.63 -5.42
C LYS A 60 -3.82 -12.90 -4.22
N SER A 61 -4.65 -12.62 -3.24
CA SER A 61 -4.22 -12.07 -1.97
C SER A 61 -4.72 -12.90 -0.81
N ARG A 62 -3.92 -12.97 0.22
CA ARG A 62 -4.28 -13.54 1.51
C ARG A 62 -4.02 -12.49 2.55
N SER A 63 -4.84 -12.43 3.58
CA SER A 63 -4.53 -11.60 4.74
C SER A 63 -4.88 -12.34 6.02
N PHE A 64 -3.97 -12.28 6.95
CA PHE A 64 -4.20 -12.68 8.32
C PHE A 64 -4.09 -11.43 9.18
N ASN A 65 -5.12 -11.15 9.95
CA ASN A 65 -5.16 -10.01 10.87
C ASN A 65 -5.52 -10.54 12.26
N SER A 66 -4.80 -10.10 13.25
CA SER A 66 -5.13 -10.36 14.65
C SER A 66 -5.07 -9.06 15.43
N ASN A 67 -5.97 -8.93 16.38
CA ASN A 67 -6.00 -7.81 17.30
C ASN A 67 -6.31 -8.30 18.71
N ILE A 68 -5.64 -7.72 19.70
CA ILE A 68 -5.86 -7.95 21.10
C ILE A 68 -6.03 -6.61 21.80
N MET A 69 -7.06 -6.49 22.63
CA MET A 69 -7.38 -5.28 23.37
C MET A 69 -7.68 -5.65 24.83
N GLY A 70 -7.11 -4.90 25.73
CA GLY A 70 -7.35 -5.10 27.15
C GLY A 70 -7.59 -3.79 27.89
N SER A 71 -8.39 -3.89 28.95
CA SER A 71 -8.61 -2.81 29.88
C SER A 71 -8.53 -3.35 31.31
N TRP A 72 -7.73 -2.71 32.11
CA TRP A 72 -7.49 -3.10 33.50
C TRP A 72 -7.68 -1.92 34.44
N GLU A 73 -8.62 -2.07 35.38
CA GLU A 73 -8.81 -1.18 36.52
C GLU A 73 -7.95 -1.68 37.68
N VAL A 74 -6.70 -1.20 37.73
CA VAL A 74 -5.72 -1.59 38.78
C VAL A 74 -6.29 -1.27 40.15
N ASP A 75 -6.78 -0.04 40.31
CA ASP A 75 -7.47 0.49 41.49
C ASP A 75 -8.56 1.51 41.07
N LYS A 76 -9.24 2.12 42.05
CA LYS A 76 -10.30 3.13 41.82
C LYS A 76 -9.81 4.40 41.08
N ARG A 77 -8.49 4.61 41.02
CA ARG A 77 -7.87 5.81 40.46
C ARG A 77 -7.00 5.52 39.23
N THR A 78 -6.62 4.26 39.00
CA THR A 78 -5.69 3.88 37.93
C THR A 78 -6.33 2.91 36.96
N ARG A 79 -6.32 3.28 35.69
CA ARG A 79 -6.77 2.44 34.56
C ARG A 79 -5.65 2.30 33.56
N ILE A 80 -5.43 1.08 33.10
CA ILE A 80 -4.52 0.74 32.02
C ILE A 80 -5.35 0.19 30.88
N HIS A 81 -5.08 0.62 29.66
CA HIS A 81 -5.60 0.02 28.46
C HIS A 81 -4.44 -0.32 27.53
N PHE A 82 -4.58 -1.39 26.79
CA PHE A 82 -3.63 -1.77 25.77
C PHE A 82 -4.38 -2.31 24.56
N ASN A 83 -3.77 -2.12 23.42
CA ASN A 83 -4.23 -2.64 22.15
C ASN A 83 -2.99 -3.06 21.35
N GLY A 84 -3.04 -4.24 20.72
CA GLY A 84 -1.99 -4.72 19.87
C GLY A 84 -2.59 -5.44 18.66
N GLY A 85 -1.95 -5.28 17.52
CA GLY A 85 -2.39 -5.91 16.28
C GLY A 85 -1.22 -6.41 15.46
N PHE A 86 -1.44 -7.50 14.77
CA PHE A 86 -0.54 -8.05 13.78
C PHE A 86 -1.30 -8.31 12.49
N SER A 87 -0.69 -7.95 11.36
CA SER A 87 -1.20 -8.31 10.05
C SER A 87 -0.08 -8.88 9.17
N PHE A 88 -0.45 -9.88 8.38
CA PHE A 88 0.39 -10.53 7.39
C PHE A 88 -0.41 -10.64 6.08
N SER A 89 0.13 -10.10 4.99
CA SER A 89 -0.61 -9.97 3.73
C SER A 89 0.29 -10.27 2.53
N PRO A 90 0.45 -11.54 2.14
CA PRO A 90 1.06 -11.90 0.88
C PRO A 90 0.08 -11.69 -0.29
N ASN A 91 0.63 -11.21 -1.40
CA ASN A 91 -0.11 -11.01 -2.64
C ASN A 91 0.68 -11.51 -3.84
N ARG A 92 -0.04 -11.86 -4.90
CA ARG A 92 0.50 -12.15 -6.23
C ARG A 92 -0.46 -11.63 -7.28
N ASN A 93 0.06 -10.85 -8.20
CA ASN A 93 -0.67 -10.32 -9.32
C ASN A 93 0.04 -10.70 -10.61
N GLU A 94 -0.72 -11.13 -11.60
CA GLU A 94 -0.25 -11.40 -12.94
C GLU A 94 -1.16 -10.67 -13.93
N SER A 95 -0.58 -10.05 -14.95
CA SER A 95 -1.32 -9.38 -16.00
C SER A 95 -0.64 -9.59 -17.33
N ASN A 96 -1.46 -9.91 -18.33
CA ASN A 96 -1.08 -9.95 -19.73
C ASN A 96 -1.94 -8.94 -20.49
N SER A 97 -1.32 -8.03 -21.23
CA SER A 97 -2.07 -7.10 -22.06
C SER A 97 -1.49 -7.01 -23.44
N GLN A 98 -2.38 -6.86 -24.42
CA GLN A 98 -2.03 -6.55 -25.80
C GLN A 98 -2.75 -5.27 -26.20
N ASN A 99 -2.04 -4.40 -26.90
CA ASN A 99 -2.58 -3.16 -27.41
C ASN A 99 -2.13 -3.01 -28.86
N ALA A 100 -2.98 -2.48 -29.71
CA ALA A 100 -2.66 -2.16 -31.09
C ALA A 100 -3.33 -0.86 -31.53
N SER A 101 -2.67 -0.12 -32.43
CA SER A 101 -3.21 1.10 -33.04
C SER A 101 -3.15 0.98 -34.55
N PHE A 102 -4.15 1.59 -35.20
CA PHE A 102 -4.36 1.53 -36.66
C PHE A 102 -4.75 2.91 -37.20
N ASP A 103 -4.38 3.19 -38.43
CA ASP A 103 -4.77 4.41 -39.15
C ASP A 103 -6.13 4.27 -39.84
N ALA A 104 -6.62 3.05 -40.03
CA ALA A 104 -7.95 2.75 -40.59
C ALA A 104 -8.58 1.58 -39.83
N PRO A 105 -9.90 1.40 -39.91
CA PRO A 105 -10.58 0.32 -39.22
C PRO A 105 -10.06 -1.05 -39.71
N PRO A 106 -9.62 -1.93 -38.80
CA PRO A 106 -9.20 -3.28 -39.16
C PRO A 106 -10.43 -4.10 -39.62
N ASN A 107 -10.29 -4.78 -40.75
CA ASN A 107 -11.37 -5.59 -41.30
C ASN A 107 -11.35 -7.02 -40.70
N VAL A 108 -11.45 -7.09 -39.39
CA VAL A 108 -11.48 -8.34 -38.58
C VAL A 108 -12.50 -8.20 -37.45
N ASN A 109 -12.93 -9.33 -36.92
CA ASN A 109 -13.79 -9.29 -35.70
C ASN A 109 -13.00 -8.68 -34.53
N HIS A 110 -13.60 -7.71 -33.88
CA HIS A 110 -12.96 -7.01 -32.75
C HIS A 110 -12.70 -7.92 -31.53
N GLU A 111 -13.49 -8.98 -31.34
CA GLU A 111 -13.31 -9.95 -30.27
C GLU A 111 -12.09 -10.86 -30.49
N SER A 112 -11.76 -11.17 -31.76
CA SER A 112 -10.61 -12.00 -32.13
C SER A 112 -9.46 -11.21 -32.78
N LEU A 113 -9.45 -9.88 -32.64
CA LEU A 113 -8.54 -8.98 -33.35
C LEU A 113 -7.07 -9.36 -33.13
N PHE A 114 -6.68 -9.75 -31.95
CA PHE A 114 -5.30 -10.12 -31.65
C PHE A 114 -4.94 -11.52 -32.11
N ASP A 115 -5.91 -12.43 -32.23
CA ASP A 115 -5.72 -13.75 -32.84
C ASP A 115 -5.56 -13.65 -34.35
N ASP A 116 -6.33 -12.77 -34.96
CA ASP A 116 -6.33 -12.53 -36.40
C ASP A 116 -5.40 -11.39 -36.84
N PHE A 117 -4.53 -10.89 -35.93
CA PHE A 117 -3.72 -9.69 -36.13
C PHE A 117 -2.86 -9.77 -37.41
N GLU A 118 -2.31 -10.94 -37.73
CA GLU A 118 -1.45 -11.10 -38.90
C GLU A 118 -2.24 -10.98 -40.24
N SER A 119 -3.55 -11.23 -40.24
CA SER A 119 -4.41 -11.05 -41.40
C SER A 119 -4.76 -9.58 -41.70
N ILE A 120 -4.54 -8.68 -40.77
CA ILE A 120 -4.77 -7.24 -40.92
C ILE A 120 -3.72 -6.68 -41.89
N SER A 121 -4.16 -5.83 -42.82
CA SER A 121 -3.26 -5.18 -43.79
C SER A 121 -2.13 -4.39 -43.11
N GLN A 122 -0.91 -4.54 -43.58
CA GLN A 122 0.30 -3.93 -43.00
C GLN A 122 0.28 -2.40 -43.12
N ASP A 123 -0.36 -1.87 -44.16
CA ASP A 123 -0.44 -0.43 -44.43
C ASP A 123 -1.31 0.35 -43.43
N ILE A 124 -2.19 -0.32 -42.69
CA ILE A 124 -2.99 0.33 -41.66
C ILE A 124 -2.41 0.15 -40.23
N LYS A 125 -1.46 -0.78 -40.03
CA LYS A 125 -0.84 -1.03 -38.73
C LYS A 125 0.08 0.13 -38.31
N VAL A 126 -0.10 0.68 -37.14
CA VAL A 126 0.77 1.71 -36.55
C VAL A 126 1.73 1.09 -35.54
N ASN A 127 1.21 0.45 -34.54
CA ASN A 127 2.00 -0.29 -33.54
C ASN A 127 1.22 -1.45 -32.92
N ARG A 128 1.96 -2.38 -32.31
CA ARG A 128 1.43 -3.42 -31.44
C ARG A 128 2.32 -3.54 -30.24
N SER A 129 1.75 -3.55 -29.04
CA SER A 129 2.49 -3.83 -27.82
C SER A 129 1.91 -5.04 -27.08
N GLU A 130 2.81 -5.87 -26.57
CA GLU A 130 2.54 -7.01 -25.71
C GLU A 130 3.25 -6.77 -24.39
N ASN A 131 2.49 -6.78 -23.31
CA ASN A 131 3.04 -6.56 -21.98
C ASN A 131 2.65 -7.72 -21.07
N ARG A 132 3.62 -8.20 -20.32
CA ARG A 132 3.41 -9.17 -19.24
C ARG A 132 3.97 -8.60 -17.97
N SER A 133 3.23 -8.72 -16.88
CA SER A 133 3.73 -8.39 -15.56
C SER A 133 3.37 -9.47 -14.56
N ARG A 134 4.26 -9.72 -13.63
CA ARG A 134 4.05 -10.56 -12.46
C ARG A 134 4.65 -9.86 -11.26
N SER A 135 3.86 -9.68 -10.23
CA SER A 135 4.29 -9.10 -8.97
C SER A 135 3.95 -10.03 -7.84
N GLU A 136 4.91 -10.30 -6.98
CA GLU A 136 4.75 -11.06 -5.75
C GLU A 136 5.30 -10.23 -4.60
N GLY A 137 4.53 -10.15 -3.52
CA GLY A 137 4.95 -9.38 -2.37
C GLY A 137 4.31 -9.88 -1.09
N GLN A 138 4.89 -9.45 0.00
CA GLN A 138 4.33 -9.64 1.32
C GLN A 138 4.48 -8.36 2.14
N SER A 139 3.47 -8.06 2.92
CA SER A 139 3.48 -6.97 3.88
C SER A 139 3.16 -7.51 5.27
N ASN A 140 3.99 -7.15 6.20
CA ASN A 140 3.84 -7.46 7.61
C ASN A 140 3.68 -6.15 8.38
N ARG A 141 2.74 -6.10 9.30
CA ARG A 141 2.57 -4.97 10.20
C ARG A 141 2.35 -5.46 11.62
N TYR A 142 3.03 -4.83 12.54
CA TYR A 142 2.83 -4.99 13.96
C TYR A 142 2.61 -3.63 14.59
N ASN A 143 1.56 -3.48 15.36
CA ASN A 143 1.29 -2.24 16.09
C ASN A 143 0.83 -2.55 17.51
N TRP A 144 1.20 -1.70 18.43
CA TRP A 144 0.69 -1.76 19.78
C TRP A 144 0.60 -0.37 20.40
N MET A 145 -0.29 -0.25 21.35
CA MET A 145 -0.51 0.96 22.13
C MET A 145 -0.79 0.55 23.57
N MET A 146 -0.20 1.28 24.50
CA MET A 146 -0.51 1.18 25.92
C MET A 146 -0.79 2.57 26.47
N GLY A 147 -1.88 2.70 27.21
CA GLY A 147 -2.25 3.91 27.89
C GLY A 147 -2.44 3.64 29.38
N ILE A 148 -1.88 4.51 30.20
CA ILE A 148 -2.06 4.51 31.64
C ILE A 148 -2.68 5.84 32.03
N MET A 149 -3.79 5.82 32.71
CA MET A 149 -4.46 7.00 33.23
C MET A 149 -4.63 6.88 34.72
N ARG A 150 -4.19 7.90 35.47
CA ARG A 150 -4.31 7.97 36.90
C ARG A 150 -5.01 9.25 37.36
N ARG A 151 -6.04 9.10 38.17
CA ARG A 151 -6.66 10.20 38.92
C ARG A 151 -5.80 10.53 40.10
N LEU A 152 -5.30 11.76 40.19
CA LEU A 152 -4.38 12.19 41.23
C LEU A 152 -5.11 12.63 42.52
N ASN A 153 -6.32 13.14 42.39
CA ASN A 153 -7.12 13.63 43.52
C ASN A 153 -8.62 13.47 43.32
N GLU A 154 -9.39 13.75 44.38
CA GLU A 154 -10.88 13.70 44.35
C GLU A 154 -11.49 14.75 43.43
N LYS A 155 -10.80 15.86 43.15
CA LYS A 155 -11.27 16.94 42.27
C LYS A 155 -11.25 16.52 40.78
N GLY A 156 -10.69 15.34 40.46
CA GLY A 156 -10.68 14.81 39.11
C GLY A 156 -9.46 15.20 38.28
N THR A 157 -8.39 15.67 38.90
CA THR A 157 -7.10 15.86 38.21
C THR A 157 -6.59 14.52 37.71
N THR A 158 -6.21 14.45 36.43
CA THR A 158 -5.71 13.22 35.81
C THR A 158 -4.35 13.42 35.17
N LEU A 159 -3.54 12.38 35.25
CA LEU A 159 -2.29 12.25 34.53
C LEU A 159 -2.39 10.98 33.67
N GLY A 160 -2.07 11.13 32.39
CA GLY A 160 -2.05 10.03 31.42
C GLY A 160 -0.69 9.88 30.77
N LEU A 161 -0.29 8.64 30.52
CA LEU A 161 0.86 8.26 29.73
C LEU A 161 0.36 7.37 28.58
N ASN A 162 0.73 7.67 27.35
CA ASN A 162 0.43 6.86 26.19
C ASN A 162 1.73 6.51 25.48
N ILE A 163 1.90 5.24 25.15
CA ILE A 163 3.02 4.74 24.37
C ILE A 163 2.44 3.96 23.20
N GLN A 164 2.89 4.27 22.01
CA GLN A 164 2.45 3.61 20.77
C GLN A 164 3.67 3.29 19.91
N SER A 165 3.66 2.12 19.31
CA SER A 165 4.62 1.72 18.28
C SER A 165 3.89 1.10 17.10
N SER A 166 4.41 1.33 15.91
CA SER A 166 4.00 0.65 14.69
C SER A 166 5.23 0.32 13.87
N ASP A 167 5.36 -0.96 13.54
CA ASP A 167 6.39 -1.49 12.67
C ASP A 167 5.72 -2.11 11.45
N SER A 168 6.23 -1.82 10.27
CA SER A 168 5.84 -2.53 9.05
C SER A 168 7.07 -2.82 8.20
N TRP A 169 7.09 -3.99 7.60
CA TRP A 169 8.11 -4.40 6.67
C TRP A 169 7.49 -5.29 5.59
N GLY A 170 8.07 -5.21 4.43
CA GLY A 170 7.62 -6.00 3.29
C GLY A 170 8.68 -6.06 2.22
N ASP A 171 8.54 -7.06 1.39
CA ASP A 171 9.28 -7.22 0.16
C ASP A 171 8.28 -7.32 -0.98
N ASN A 172 8.59 -6.64 -2.07
CA ASN A 172 7.85 -6.77 -3.31
C ASN A 172 8.83 -7.01 -4.45
N GLU A 173 8.58 -8.05 -5.21
CA GLU A 173 9.33 -8.40 -6.40
C GLU A 173 8.41 -8.35 -7.60
N SER A 174 8.87 -7.79 -8.71
CA SER A 174 8.08 -7.76 -9.93
C SER A 174 8.92 -7.98 -11.17
N PHE A 175 8.34 -8.72 -12.12
CA PHE A 175 8.84 -8.92 -13.46
C PHE A 175 7.95 -8.15 -14.42
N SER A 176 8.56 -7.45 -15.36
CA SER A 176 7.87 -6.67 -16.38
C SER A 176 8.54 -6.92 -17.73
N LEU A 177 7.79 -7.46 -18.66
CA LEU A 177 8.20 -7.64 -20.04
C LEU A 177 7.30 -6.80 -20.92
N SER A 178 7.90 -5.96 -21.76
CA SER A 178 7.20 -5.14 -22.76
C SER A 178 7.88 -5.31 -24.11
N LYS A 179 7.09 -5.62 -25.12
CA LYS A 179 7.50 -5.74 -26.50
C LYS A 179 6.59 -4.85 -27.35
N THR A 180 7.13 -3.80 -27.95
CA THR A 180 6.38 -2.91 -28.83
C THR A 180 6.99 -2.92 -30.21
N THR A 181 6.21 -3.31 -31.20
CA THR A 181 6.58 -3.26 -32.63
C THR A 181 5.95 -2.02 -33.27
N TYR A 182 6.76 -1.22 -33.92
CA TYR A 182 6.35 -0.01 -34.67
C TYR A 182 6.42 -0.29 -36.17
N PHE A 183 5.28 -0.44 -36.80
CA PHE A 183 5.19 -0.80 -38.21
C PHE A 183 5.53 0.38 -39.15
N ARG A 184 5.41 1.62 -38.63
CA ARG A 184 5.73 2.86 -39.38
C ARG A 184 7.21 3.28 -39.23
N LEU A 185 7.92 2.69 -38.30
CA LEU A 185 9.35 2.96 -38.06
C LEU A 185 10.16 1.73 -38.47
N LYS A 186 11.26 1.98 -39.18
CA LYS A 186 12.17 0.91 -39.62
C LYS A 186 13.49 0.99 -38.84
N ASP A 187 14.07 -0.15 -38.57
CA ASP A 187 15.43 -0.25 -38.05
C ASP A 187 16.46 -0.01 -39.15
N LYS A 188 17.76 -0.10 -38.80
CA LYS A 188 18.87 0.07 -39.75
C LYS A 188 18.92 -1.01 -40.84
N GLN A 189 18.28 -2.13 -40.63
CA GLN A 189 18.17 -3.27 -41.56
C GLN A 189 16.91 -3.22 -42.42
N GLY A 190 16.00 -2.25 -42.19
CA GLY A 190 14.72 -2.09 -42.92
C GLY A 190 13.57 -2.91 -42.35
N ASN A 191 13.76 -3.59 -41.21
CA ASN A 191 12.69 -4.30 -40.51
C ASN A 191 11.87 -3.32 -39.63
N ASP A 192 10.69 -3.75 -39.19
CA ASP A 192 9.89 -2.99 -38.23
C ASP A 192 10.66 -2.76 -36.92
N SER A 193 10.63 -1.52 -36.46
CA SER A 193 11.36 -1.16 -35.26
C SER A 193 10.75 -1.85 -34.04
N LEU A 194 11.60 -2.51 -33.24
CA LEU A 194 11.19 -3.27 -32.07
C LEU A 194 11.79 -2.62 -30.81
N LEU A 195 10.92 -2.22 -29.89
CA LEU A 195 11.32 -1.88 -28.52
C LEU A 195 11.03 -3.09 -27.62
N TYR A 196 12.09 -3.65 -27.04
CA TYR A 196 11.99 -4.78 -26.13
C TYR A 196 12.60 -4.39 -24.77
N ARG A 197 11.86 -4.62 -23.69
CA ARG A 197 12.29 -4.38 -22.32
C ARG A 197 11.87 -5.56 -21.46
N ASN A 198 12.80 -6.09 -20.69
CA ASN A 198 12.55 -7.14 -19.70
C ASN A 198 13.24 -6.76 -18.41
N GLN A 199 12.47 -6.46 -17.38
CA GLN A 199 12.96 -5.91 -16.13
C GLN A 199 12.51 -6.74 -14.93
N TYR A 200 13.41 -6.88 -13.99
CA TYR A 200 13.13 -7.34 -12.65
C TYR A 200 13.31 -6.19 -11.66
N LEU A 201 12.39 -6.09 -10.72
CA LEU A 201 12.35 -5.06 -9.70
C LEU A 201 12.23 -5.70 -8.33
N LYS A 202 13.08 -5.26 -7.41
CA LYS A 202 13.03 -5.64 -6.00
C LYS A 202 12.87 -4.42 -5.12
N SER A 203 11.84 -4.41 -4.27
CA SER A 203 11.46 -3.24 -3.47
C SER A 203 11.22 -3.62 -2.01
N PRO A 204 12.30 -3.83 -1.21
CA PRO A 204 12.16 -4.02 0.23
C PRO A 204 11.84 -2.70 0.92
N GLN A 205 10.84 -2.73 1.80
CA GLN A 205 10.36 -1.58 2.57
C GLN A 205 10.39 -1.87 4.06
N LYS A 206 10.73 -0.87 4.86
CA LYS A 206 10.66 -0.95 6.32
C LYS A 206 10.29 0.41 6.91
N ASN A 207 9.23 0.40 7.71
CA ASN A 207 8.77 1.57 8.46
C ASN A 207 8.70 1.23 9.95
N ASN A 208 9.18 2.14 10.78
CA ASN A 208 9.10 2.05 12.22
C ASN A 208 8.67 3.41 12.77
N SER A 209 7.69 3.43 13.65
CA SER A 209 7.28 4.66 14.32
C SER A 209 7.01 4.44 15.79
N TRP A 210 7.38 5.43 16.60
CA TRP A 210 7.11 5.49 18.01
C TRP A 210 6.46 6.81 18.38
N ARG A 211 5.54 6.75 19.32
CA ARG A 211 4.95 7.93 19.94
C ARG A 211 4.84 7.72 21.43
N VAL A 212 5.33 8.69 22.18
CA VAL A 212 5.18 8.74 23.64
C VAL A 212 4.50 10.05 23.99
N GLY A 213 3.38 9.97 24.70
CA GLY A 213 2.59 11.13 25.09
C GLY A 213 2.28 11.17 26.56
N ILE A 214 2.39 12.37 27.15
CA ILE A 214 1.97 12.66 28.51
C ILE A 214 0.83 13.65 28.43
N ASN A 215 -0.26 13.37 29.13
CA ASN A 215 -1.46 14.21 29.18
C ASN A 215 -1.76 14.56 30.63
N PHE A 216 -2.00 15.82 30.87
CA PHE A 216 -2.44 16.32 32.15
C PHE A 216 -3.78 17.04 32.01
N THR A 217 -4.73 16.74 32.89
CA THR A 217 -6.01 17.43 32.91
C THR A 217 -6.32 17.87 34.33
N GLN A 218 -6.63 19.14 34.48
CA GLN A 218 -6.99 19.77 35.74
C GLN A 218 -8.37 20.39 35.65
N PRO A 219 -9.40 19.87 36.33
CA PRO A 219 -10.66 20.57 36.47
C PRO A 219 -10.50 21.85 37.29
N ILE A 220 -11.12 22.93 36.83
CA ILE A 220 -11.15 24.24 37.48
C ILE A 220 -12.63 24.58 37.75
N GLY A 221 -13.06 24.32 38.96
CA GLY A 221 -14.49 24.39 39.34
C GLY A 221 -15.30 23.29 38.65
N LYS A 222 -16.58 23.59 38.35
CA LYS A 222 -17.52 22.60 37.73
C LYS A 222 -17.59 22.64 36.22
N LYS A 223 -17.14 23.75 35.60
CA LYS A 223 -17.40 24.03 34.18
C LYS A 223 -16.16 24.16 33.34
N MET A 224 -14.98 24.25 33.94
CA MET A 224 -13.71 24.48 33.22
C MET A 224 -12.74 23.35 33.44
N HIS A 225 -11.95 23.07 32.37
CA HIS A 225 -10.84 22.12 32.41
C HIS A 225 -9.61 22.74 31.75
N PHE A 226 -8.51 22.73 32.43
CA PHE A 226 -7.18 22.96 31.86
C PHE A 226 -6.60 21.65 31.36
N ARG A 227 -6.01 21.65 30.17
CA ARG A 227 -5.33 20.49 29.58
C ARG A 227 -3.94 20.90 29.12
N ALA A 228 -2.97 20.04 29.40
CA ALA A 228 -1.63 20.12 28.85
C ALA A 228 -1.26 18.72 28.31
N ALA A 229 -0.72 18.69 27.11
CA ALA A 229 -0.27 17.46 26.48
C ALA A 229 1.08 17.70 25.81
N TYR A 230 1.97 16.75 26.02
CA TYR A 230 3.24 16.68 25.32
C TYR A 230 3.35 15.34 24.63
N ASN A 231 3.70 15.32 23.33
CA ASN A 231 3.98 14.11 22.59
C ASN A 231 5.38 14.23 21.96
N TRP A 232 6.13 13.18 22.07
CA TRP A 232 7.30 12.91 21.29
C TRP A 232 6.98 11.82 20.26
N ASN A 233 7.35 12.05 19.00
CA ASN A 233 7.20 11.06 17.95
C ASN A 233 8.51 10.91 17.18
N THR A 234 8.76 9.70 16.71
CA THR A 234 9.83 9.41 15.78
C THR A 234 9.31 8.48 14.71
N HIS A 235 9.72 8.73 13.49
CA HIS A 235 9.40 7.90 12.34
C HIS A 235 10.68 7.61 11.58
N TYR A 236 10.90 6.34 11.29
CA TYR A 236 11.97 5.86 10.44
C TYR A 236 11.36 5.13 9.26
N GLU A 237 11.78 5.50 8.06
CA GLU A 237 11.37 4.89 6.81
C GLU A 237 12.59 4.50 6.00
N ARG A 238 12.55 3.31 5.45
CA ARG A 238 13.49 2.83 4.46
C ARG A 238 12.70 2.27 3.29
N ASP A 239 12.90 2.85 2.14
CA ASP A 239 12.30 2.44 0.88
C ASP A 239 13.42 2.27 -0.15
N ASN A 240 13.65 1.03 -0.55
CA ASN A 240 14.63 0.69 -1.55
C ASN A 240 13.92 0.16 -2.79
N ARG A 241 14.46 0.50 -3.94
CA ARG A 241 14.04 -0.02 -5.23
C ARG A 241 15.30 -0.35 -6.02
N ASP A 242 15.54 -1.62 -6.24
CA ASP A 242 16.63 -2.10 -7.09
C ASP A 242 16.01 -2.63 -8.40
N THR A 243 16.46 -2.11 -9.53
CA THR A 243 15.97 -2.43 -10.87
C THR A 243 17.05 -3.10 -11.68
N TYR A 244 16.70 -4.20 -12.33
CA TYR A 244 17.58 -5.01 -13.15
C TYR A 244 17.03 -5.13 -14.57
N GLU A 245 17.82 -4.84 -15.59
CA GLU A 245 17.47 -5.03 -16.99
C GLU A 245 17.93 -6.41 -17.43
N LEU A 246 17.00 -7.24 -17.85
CA LEU A 246 17.24 -8.64 -18.21
C LEU A 246 17.32 -8.87 -19.72
N SER A 247 17.02 -7.85 -20.53
CA SER A 247 16.91 -8.00 -22.01
C SER A 247 18.17 -8.45 -22.69
N SER A 248 19.34 -8.12 -22.11
CA SER A 248 20.67 -8.43 -22.65
C SER A 248 21.27 -9.71 -22.07
N LEU A 249 20.65 -10.30 -21.07
CA LEU A 249 21.14 -11.49 -20.39
C LEU A 249 20.68 -12.77 -21.09
N ALA A 250 21.32 -13.89 -20.75
CA ALA A 250 20.90 -15.19 -21.24
C ALA A 250 19.43 -15.41 -20.88
N LYS A 251 18.60 -15.67 -21.91
CA LYS A 251 17.16 -15.76 -21.75
C LYS A 251 16.83 -16.91 -20.78
N SER A 252 16.11 -16.60 -19.72
CA SER A 252 15.23 -17.58 -19.11
C SER A 252 14.07 -17.81 -20.09
N ASP A 253 13.83 -19.04 -20.49
CA ASP A 253 12.73 -19.38 -21.41
C ASP A 253 11.35 -19.19 -20.74
N VAL A 254 11.34 -18.96 -19.43
CA VAL A 254 10.14 -18.80 -18.62
C VAL A 254 10.06 -17.40 -18.05
N PHE A 255 8.98 -16.69 -18.37
CA PHE A 255 8.71 -15.37 -17.80
C PHE A 255 8.53 -15.46 -16.27
N GLY A 256 9.26 -14.63 -15.53
CA GLY A 256 9.22 -14.59 -14.08
C GLY A 256 10.29 -15.47 -13.39
N GLU A 257 11.24 -16.02 -14.13
CA GLU A 257 12.44 -16.64 -13.61
C GLU A 257 13.64 -15.75 -13.79
N LEU A 258 14.52 -15.70 -12.79
CA LEU A 258 15.75 -14.92 -12.82
C LEU A 258 16.88 -15.72 -13.47
N PRO A 259 17.61 -15.14 -14.44
CA PRO A 259 18.88 -15.70 -14.91
C PRO A 259 19.89 -15.79 -13.75
N PRO A 260 20.83 -16.74 -13.76
CA PRO A 260 21.83 -16.85 -12.69
C PRO A 260 22.69 -15.60 -12.50
N ASP A 261 22.88 -14.83 -13.55
CA ASP A 261 23.70 -13.61 -13.64
C ASP A 261 22.88 -12.32 -13.60
N TYR A 262 21.61 -12.37 -13.15
CA TYR A 262 20.68 -11.21 -13.20
C TYR A 262 21.24 -9.95 -12.52
N GLU A 263 22.11 -10.10 -11.50
CA GLU A 263 22.70 -8.99 -10.78
C GLU A 263 23.58 -8.11 -11.69
N THR A 264 24.11 -8.66 -12.78
CA THR A 264 24.90 -7.90 -13.76
C THR A 264 24.04 -6.91 -14.55
N GLY A 265 22.73 -7.13 -14.58
CA GLY A 265 21.75 -6.24 -15.20
C GLY A 265 21.31 -5.07 -14.31
N TYR A 266 21.96 -4.81 -13.19
CA TYR A 266 21.59 -3.71 -12.29
C TYR A 266 21.65 -2.35 -12.99
N VAL A 267 20.59 -1.55 -12.83
CA VAL A 267 20.46 -0.23 -13.45
C VAL A 267 20.34 0.85 -12.38
N ASP A 268 21.45 1.54 -12.11
CA ASP A 268 21.52 2.56 -11.07
C ASP A 268 20.55 3.73 -11.31
N SER A 269 20.41 4.19 -12.55
CA SER A 269 19.51 5.30 -12.91
C SER A 269 18.03 5.00 -12.73
N LEU A 270 17.64 3.72 -12.63
CA LEU A 270 16.26 3.28 -12.37
C LEU A 270 16.07 2.76 -10.94
N SER A 271 17.16 2.72 -10.17
CA SER A 271 17.18 2.28 -8.79
C SER A 271 17.16 3.46 -7.83
N ASN A 272 16.59 3.27 -6.66
CA ASN A 272 16.54 4.29 -5.63
C ASN A 272 16.69 3.66 -4.25
N ARG A 273 17.44 4.30 -3.38
CA ARG A 273 17.58 3.90 -1.98
C ARG A 273 17.35 5.11 -1.11
N SER A 274 16.26 5.10 -0.39
CA SER A 274 15.85 6.19 0.48
C SER A 274 15.78 5.74 1.92
N HIS A 275 16.31 6.58 2.81
CA HIS A 275 16.00 6.46 4.24
C HIS A 275 15.71 7.83 4.80
N SER A 276 14.67 7.87 5.57
CA SER A 276 14.21 9.07 6.25
C SER A 276 14.06 8.78 7.74
N ARG A 277 14.45 9.73 8.55
CA ARG A 277 14.15 9.73 9.96
C ARG A 277 13.66 11.09 10.39
N THR A 278 12.46 11.12 10.93
CA THR A 278 11.83 12.34 11.41
C THR A 278 11.61 12.22 12.93
N ASN A 279 11.94 13.27 13.66
CA ASN A 279 11.62 13.40 15.07
C ASN A 279 10.74 14.63 15.27
N GLY A 280 9.67 14.49 15.99
CA GLY A 280 8.72 15.57 16.25
C GLY A 280 8.41 15.69 17.74
N HIS A 281 8.10 16.89 18.13
CA HIS A 281 7.66 17.24 19.47
C HIS A 281 6.39 18.09 19.37
N ASP A 282 5.33 17.68 20.03
CA ASP A 282 4.07 18.42 20.05
C ASP A 282 3.77 18.82 21.50
N LEU A 283 3.70 20.09 21.75
CA LEU A 283 3.20 20.65 23.00
C LEU A 283 1.85 21.32 22.73
N ASN A 284 0.84 20.91 23.48
CA ASN A 284 -0.49 21.49 23.39
C ASN A 284 -0.97 21.89 24.79
N VAL A 285 -1.47 23.11 24.92
CA VAL A 285 -2.07 23.62 26.16
C VAL A 285 -3.43 24.20 25.81
N GLY A 286 -4.44 23.86 26.57
CA GLY A 286 -5.80 24.30 26.28
C GLY A 286 -6.68 24.44 27.49
N PHE A 287 -7.75 25.23 27.31
CA PHE A 287 -8.85 25.39 28.25
C PHE A 287 -10.16 25.03 27.58
N ASN A 288 -10.97 24.26 28.29
CA ASN A 288 -12.34 23.96 27.87
C ASN A 288 -13.29 24.50 28.92
N TYR A 289 -14.27 25.25 28.48
CA TYR A 289 -15.41 25.67 29.28
C TYR A 289 -16.66 25.01 28.69
N SER A 290 -17.51 24.42 29.53
CA SER A 290 -18.79 23.85 29.11
C SER A 290 -19.84 24.06 30.18
N ASP A 291 -20.97 24.64 29.79
CA ASP A 291 -22.21 24.68 30.58
C ASP A 291 -23.40 24.28 29.71
N ASP A 292 -24.62 24.45 30.22
CA ASP A 292 -25.85 24.04 29.53
C ASP A 292 -26.12 24.84 28.23
N THR A 293 -25.44 26.00 28.06
CA THR A 293 -25.68 26.93 26.97
C THR A 293 -24.44 27.11 26.08
N TRP A 294 -23.22 27.04 26.64
CA TRP A 294 -21.99 27.38 25.96
C TRP A 294 -20.94 26.28 26.05
N MET A 295 -20.28 26.00 24.95
CA MET A 295 -19.06 25.23 24.91
C MET A 295 -17.97 26.07 24.23
N VAL A 296 -16.91 26.39 24.97
CA VAL A 296 -15.77 27.17 24.46
C VAL A 296 -14.50 26.36 24.64
N ASN A 297 -13.75 26.20 23.54
CA ASN A 297 -12.45 25.55 23.54
C ASN A 297 -11.41 26.54 23.03
N ALA A 298 -10.37 26.74 23.79
CA ALA A 298 -9.20 27.51 23.39
C ALA A 298 -7.95 26.65 23.56
N SER A 299 -7.11 26.57 22.55
CA SER A 299 -5.86 25.81 22.60
C SER A 299 -4.74 26.51 21.85
N LEU A 300 -3.52 26.34 22.36
CA LEU A 300 -2.28 26.74 21.72
C LEU A 300 -1.40 25.50 21.57
N GLY A 301 -0.92 25.26 20.34
CA GLY A 301 -0.03 24.14 20.04
C GLY A 301 1.27 24.64 19.40
N ILE A 302 2.37 24.00 19.74
CA ILE A 302 3.69 24.19 19.13
C ILE A 302 4.21 22.85 18.69
N THR A 303 4.57 22.73 17.41
CA THR A 303 4.99 21.48 16.77
C THR A 303 6.31 21.67 16.01
N PRO A 304 7.47 21.74 16.67
CA PRO A 304 8.75 21.75 15.98
C PRO A 304 9.04 20.36 15.40
N GLN A 305 9.45 20.30 14.14
CA GLN A 305 9.90 19.09 13.45
C GLN A 305 11.36 19.23 13.03
N ARG A 306 12.11 18.13 13.13
CA ARG A 306 13.49 17.99 12.63
C ARG A 306 13.63 16.73 11.82
#